data_205d0d4e2cc7803847ad1d5cd41b8ce4
#
_entry.id   205d0d4e2cc7803847ad1d5cd41b8ce4
#
_cell.length_a   1.000
_cell.length_b   1.000
_cell.length_c   1.000
_cell.angle_alpha   90.00
_cell.angle_beta   90.00
_cell.angle_gamma   90.00
#
_symmetry.space_group_name_H-M   'P 1'
#
loop_
_entity.id
_entity.type
_entity.pdbx_description
1 polymer ?
#
loop_
_entity_poly.entity_id
_entity_poly.type
_entity_poly.pdbx_seq_one_letter_code
_entity_poly.pdbx_strand_id
1 'polypeptide(L)'
;MLKIIRRVLRLSGNLSKRIWGSFICGFLESMFGLLPIAAVFLVLIELQNGQPITGQTWGIVIGLIAGGLILRMIFKYLVYRLQSTAGFEFVARERIALGDRLRNVPMGFFHDNSVGDITATVTTDLNFLENYSMHILDKVTTGVLSMIVMAGWI
;
A
#
# COMPACT_ATOMS: atom_id res chain seq x y z
N MET A 1 10.84 10.28 8.65
CA MET A 1 10.02 9.17 8.12
C MET A 1 10.53 7.79 8.53
N LEU A 2 11.78 7.42 8.30
CA LEU A 2 12.34 6.12 8.70
C LEU A 2 12.21 5.80 10.21
N LYS A 3 12.31 6.79 11.10
CA LYS A 3 12.14 6.60 12.55
C LYS A 3 10.70 6.22 12.93
N ILE A 4 9.70 6.73 12.22
CA ILE A 4 8.27 6.44 12.45
C ILE A 4 7.97 5.02 11.97
N ILE A 5 8.44 4.66 10.78
CA ILE A 5 8.32 3.30 10.22
C ILE A 5 8.97 2.27 11.15
N ARG A 6 10.18 2.57 11.66
CA ARG A 6 10.89 1.70 12.61
C ARG A 6 10.16 1.56 13.96
N ARG A 7 9.46 2.61 14.40
CA ARG A 7 8.68 2.60 15.64
C ARG A 7 7.40 1.80 15.49
N VAL A 8 6.71 1.93 14.35
CA VAL A 8 5.53 1.13 13.97
C VAL A 8 5.90 -0.34 13.84
N LEU A 9 7.02 -0.66 13.18
CA LEU A 9 7.53 -2.04 13.04
C LEU A 9 7.92 -2.68 14.38
N ARG A 10 8.44 -1.90 15.34
CA ARG A 10 8.87 -2.39 16.64
C ARG A 10 7.70 -2.69 17.60
N LEU A 11 6.59 -1.97 17.45
CA LEU A 11 5.37 -2.16 18.25
C LEU A 11 4.51 -3.31 17.73
N SER A 12 4.80 -3.81 16.55
CA SER A 12 3.91 -4.68 15.75
C SER A 12 4.36 -6.14 15.61
N GLY A 13 5.07 -6.74 16.52
CA GLY A 13 5.52 -8.15 16.51
C GLY A 13 5.03 -9.07 15.36
N ASN A 14 3.77 -9.46 15.35
CA ASN A 14 3.15 -10.27 14.27
C ASN A 14 2.75 -9.46 13.01
N LEU A 15 2.53 -8.14 13.13
CA LEU A 15 2.26 -7.24 12.00
C LEU A 15 3.48 -7.06 11.11
N SER A 16 4.70 -7.16 11.64
CA SER A 16 5.95 -7.04 10.88
C SER A 16 6.02 -8.05 9.73
N LYS A 17 5.58 -9.31 9.95
CA LYS A 17 5.56 -10.33 8.90
C LYS A 17 4.57 -10.01 7.78
N ARG A 18 3.41 -9.43 8.12
CA ARG A 18 2.39 -9.01 7.13
C ARG A 18 2.84 -7.81 6.32
N ILE A 19 3.51 -6.85 6.96
CA ILE A 19 4.08 -5.69 6.27
C ILE A 19 5.19 -6.15 5.31
N TRP A 20 6.07 -7.07 5.71
CA TRP A 20 7.08 -7.65 4.82
C TRP A 20 6.44 -8.41 3.64
N GLY A 21 5.40 -9.19 3.89
CA GLY A 21 4.62 -9.84 2.83
C GLY A 21 4.00 -8.83 1.85
N SER A 22 3.48 -7.72 2.35
CA SER A 22 2.97 -6.60 1.54
C SER A 22 4.05 -5.98 0.67
N PHE A 23 5.29 -5.79 1.18
CA PHE A 23 6.41 -5.28 0.38
C PHE A 23 6.78 -6.23 -0.78
N ILE A 24 6.85 -7.53 -0.52
CA ILE A 24 7.15 -8.53 -1.55
C ILE A 24 6.04 -8.56 -2.61
N CYS A 25 4.77 -8.59 -2.19
CA CYS A 25 3.64 -8.55 -3.12
C CYS A 25 3.61 -7.25 -3.92
N GLY A 26 3.93 -6.10 -3.31
CA GLY A 26 4.01 -4.81 -3.98
C GLY A 26 5.15 -4.73 -5.00
N PHE A 27 6.27 -5.37 -4.71
CA PHE A 27 7.37 -5.50 -5.67
C PHE A 27 6.94 -6.32 -6.90
N LEU A 28 6.29 -7.45 -6.68
CA LEU A 28 5.75 -8.28 -7.77
C LEU A 28 4.68 -7.53 -8.58
N GLU A 29 3.76 -6.81 -7.90
CA GLU A 29 2.78 -5.95 -8.56
C GLU A 29 3.45 -4.94 -9.49
N SER A 30 4.51 -4.27 -9.01
CA SER A 30 5.27 -3.29 -9.80
C SER A 30 5.96 -3.94 -11.01
N MET A 31 6.54 -5.12 -10.86
CA MET A 31 7.15 -5.86 -11.98
C MET A 31 6.12 -6.24 -13.03
N PHE A 32 4.98 -6.80 -12.63
CA PHE A 32 3.91 -7.15 -13.59
C PHE A 32 3.27 -5.92 -14.23
N GLY A 33 3.31 -4.76 -13.56
CA GLY A 33 2.88 -3.48 -14.11
C GLY A 33 3.72 -3.00 -15.31
N LEU A 34 4.94 -3.50 -15.50
CA LEU A 34 5.80 -3.18 -16.63
C LEU A 34 5.56 -4.05 -17.86
N LEU A 35 4.86 -5.19 -17.75
CA LEU A 35 4.59 -6.08 -18.88
C LEU A 35 3.86 -5.40 -20.04
N PRO A 36 2.84 -4.55 -19.84
CA PRO A 36 2.23 -3.81 -20.94
C PRO A 36 3.20 -2.87 -21.66
N ILE A 37 4.14 -2.26 -20.95
CA ILE A 37 5.18 -1.39 -21.52
C ILE A 37 6.15 -2.24 -22.37
N ALA A 38 6.55 -3.39 -21.85
CA ALA A 38 7.38 -4.34 -22.60
C ALA A 38 6.69 -4.84 -23.87
N ALA A 39 5.38 -5.05 -23.84
CA ALA A 39 4.59 -5.43 -25.01
C ALA A 39 4.61 -4.34 -26.10
N VAL A 40 4.45 -3.06 -25.70
CA VAL A 40 4.57 -1.93 -26.64
C VAL A 40 5.98 -1.86 -27.23
N PHE A 41 7.01 -2.08 -26.40
CA PHE A 41 8.40 -2.04 -26.86
C PHE A 41 8.70 -3.15 -27.90
N LEU A 42 8.14 -4.34 -27.74
CA LEU A 42 8.24 -5.42 -28.73
C LEU A 42 7.66 -5.02 -30.09
N VAL A 43 6.49 -4.38 -30.11
CA VAL A 43 5.87 -3.88 -31.35
C VAL A 43 6.74 -2.83 -32.02
N LEU A 44 7.34 -1.93 -31.25
CA LEU A 44 8.22 -0.87 -31.78
C LEU A 44 9.48 -1.47 -32.41
N ILE A 45 10.08 -2.50 -31.81
CA ILE A 45 11.26 -3.20 -32.37
C ILE A 45 10.90 -3.87 -33.70
N GLU A 46 9.77 -4.56 -33.79
CA GLU A 46 9.35 -5.20 -35.05
C GLU A 46 9.11 -4.18 -36.17
N LEU A 47 8.46 -3.07 -35.86
CA LEU A 47 8.25 -1.96 -36.79
C LEU A 47 9.58 -1.35 -37.27
N GLN A 48 10.55 -1.18 -36.37
CA GLN A 48 11.87 -0.66 -36.70
C GLN A 48 12.67 -1.60 -37.62
N ASN A 49 12.50 -2.91 -37.43
CA ASN A 49 13.15 -3.94 -38.27
C ASN A 49 12.46 -4.15 -39.64
N GLY A 50 11.40 -3.39 -39.95
CA GLY A 50 10.67 -3.48 -41.21
C GLY A 50 9.94 -4.82 -41.39
N GLN A 51 9.76 -5.58 -40.33
CA GLN A 51 9.08 -6.86 -40.36
C GLN A 51 7.54 -6.65 -40.32
N PRO A 52 6.77 -7.35 -41.14
CA PRO A 52 5.32 -7.29 -41.08
C PRO A 52 4.87 -7.89 -39.74
N ILE A 53 4.03 -7.15 -39.03
CA ILE A 53 3.43 -7.63 -37.78
C ILE A 53 2.59 -8.86 -38.07
N THR A 54 3.08 -10.02 -37.68
CA THR A 54 2.42 -11.30 -37.90
C THR A 54 1.30 -11.53 -36.85
N GLY A 55 0.29 -12.35 -37.17
CA GLY A 55 -0.75 -12.72 -36.24
C GLY A 55 -0.22 -13.35 -34.92
N GLN A 56 0.96 -13.98 -34.99
CA GLN A 56 1.64 -14.53 -33.83
C GLN A 56 2.15 -13.44 -32.87
N THR A 57 2.67 -12.33 -33.38
CA THR A 57 3.08 -11.17 -32.61
C THR A 57 1.91 -10.54 -31.87
N TRP A 58 0.76 -10.38 -32.54
CA TRP A 58 -0.45 -9.91 -31.89
C TRP A 58 -0.90 -10.83 -30.75
N GLY A 59 -0.79 -12.16 -30.92
CA GLY A 59 -1.11 -13.12 -29.86
C GLY A 59 -0.21 -12.94 -28.64
N ILE A 60 1.10 -12.75 -28.82
CA ILE A 60 2.08 -12.52 -27.76
C ILE A 60 1.80 -11.20 -27.04
N VAL A 61 1.57 -10.11 -27.79
CA VAL A 61 1.29 -8.78 -27.24
C VAL A 61 0.02 -8.79 -26.39
N ILE A 62 -1.07 -9.35 -26.91
CA ILE A 62 -2.33 -9.45 -26.17
C ILE A 62 -2.16 -10.33 -24.93
N GLY A 63 -1.43 -11.45 -25.06
CA GLY A 63 -1.13 -12.36 -23.95
C GLY A 63 -0.32 -11.67 -22.84
N LEU A 64 0.70 -10.89 -23.18
CA LEU A 64 1.52 -10.13 -22.24
C LEU A 64 0.70 -9.04 -21.53
N ILE A 65 -0.13 -8.31 -22.27
CA ILE A 65 -0.98 -7.25 -21.69
C ILE A 65 -2.03 -7.88 -20.77
N ALA A 66 -2.78 -8.86 -21.26
CA ALA A 66 -3.85 -9.48 -20.48
C ALA A 66 -3.28 -10.23 -19.26
N GLY A 67 -2.24 -11.04 -19.44
CA GLY A 67 -1.57 -11.76 -18.37
C GLY A 67 -0.95 -10.81 -17.33
N GLY A 68 -0.29 -9.74 -17.78
CA GLY A 68 0.29 -8.71 -16.92
C GLY A 68 -0.76 -8.00 -16.08
N LEU A 69 -1.89 -7.61 -16.67
CA LEU A 69 -2.98 -6.95 -15.96
C LEU A 69 -3.65 -7.87 -14.94
N ILE A 70 -3.91 -9.13 -15.29
CA ILE A 70 -4.52 -10.12 -14.38
C ILE A 70 -3.61 -10.36 -13.18
N LEU A 71 -2.32 -10.62 -13.40
CA LEU A 71 -1.35 -10.83 -12.33
C LEU A 71 -1.22 -9.57 -11.46
N ARG A 72 -1.15 -8.39 -12.07
CA ARG A 72 -1.13 -7.13 -11.34
C ARG A 72 -2.36 -6.96 -10.44
N MET A 73 -3.56 -7.27 -10.93
CA MET A 73 -4.79 -7.19 -10.12
C MET A 73 -4.76 -8.15 -8.93
N ILE A 74 -4.28 -9.38 -9.12
CA ILE A 74 -4.17 -10.37 -8.05
C ILE A 74 -3.19 -9.88 -6.97
N PHE A 75 -2.00 -9.43 -7.34
CA PHE A 75 -1.01 -8.94 -6.39
C PHE A 75 -1.46 -7.66 -5.70
N LYS A 76 -2.11 -6.73 -6.41
CA LYS A 76 -2.70 -5.54 -5.83
C LYS A 76 -3.77 -5.87 -4.78
N TYR A 77 -4.61 -6.85 -5.04
CA TYR A 77 -5.60 -7.33 -4.07
C TYR A 77 -4.93 -7.91 -2.81
N LEU A 78 -3.86 -8.70 -2.98
CA LEU A 78 -3.08 -9.25 -1.86
C LEU A 78 -2.42 -8.15 -1.03
N VAL A 79 -1.80 -7.16 -1.66
CA VAL A 79 -1.22 -5.99 -1.00
C VAL A 79 -2.28 -5.26 -0.19
N TYR A 80 -3.40 -4.93 -0.82
CA TYR A 80 -4.51 -4.24 -0.17
C TYR A 80 -5.03 -5.02 1.06
N ARG A 81 -5.23 -6.32 0.93
CA ARG A 81 -5.69 -7.18 2.03
C ARG A 81 -4.70 -7.20 3.20
N LEU A 82 -3.41 -7.32 2.92
CA LEU A 82 -2.36 -7.34 3.94
C LEU A 82 -2.23 -5.99 4.66
N GLN A 83 -2.28 -4.89 3.93
CA GLN A 83 -2.15 -3.54 4.46
C GLN A 83 -3.40 -3.11 5.24
N SER A 84 -4.59 -3.38 4.70
CA SER A 84 -5.86 -3.04 5.33
C SER A 84 -5.98 -3.67 6.73
N THR A 85 -5.67 -4.96 6.85
CA THR A 85 -5.70 -5.65 8.14
C THR A 85 -4.70 -5.04 9.13
N ALA A 86 -3.51 -4.67 8.68
CA ALA A 86 -2.50 -4.06 9.54
C ALA A 86 -2.91 -2.66 10.01
N GLY A 87 -3.52 -1.86 9.13
CA GLY A 87 -4.01 -0.52 9.45
C GLY A 87 -5.14 -0.54 10.49
N PHE A 88 -6.14 -1.39 10.29
CA PHE A 88 -7.25 -1.54 11.25
C PHE A 88 -6.78 -2.01 12.63
N GLU A 89 -5.86 -2.97 12.68
CA GLU A 89 -5.32 -3.45 13.94
C GLU A 89 -4.52 -2.37 14.68
N PHE A 90 -3.78 -1.54 13.95
CA PHE A 90 -3.06 -0.39 14.51
C PHE A 90 -4.04 0.62 15.14
N VAL A 91 -5.06 1.04 14.41
CA VAL A 91 -6.05 2.01 14.90
C VAL A 91 -6.84 1.45 16.08
N ALA A 92 -7.21 0.16 16.06
CA ALA A 92 -7.88 -0.47 17.19
C ALA A 92 -7.03 -0.44 18.46
N ARG A 93 -5.73 -0.69 18.36
CA ARG A 93 -4.80 -0.59 19.50
C ARG A 93 -4.68 0.84 20.02
N GLU A 94 -4.57 1.82 19.13
CA GLU A 94 -4.50 3.23 19.52
C GLU A 94 -5.81 3.70 20.21
N ARG A 95 -6.96 3.23 19.75
CA ARG A 95 -8.27 3.50 20.42
C ARG A 95 -8.28 2.96 21.85
N ILE A 96 -7.83 1.74 22.07
CA ILE A 96 -7.75 1.13 23.42
C ILE A 96 -6.75 1.90 24.28
N ALA A 97 -5.56 2.18 23.77
CA ALA A 97 -4.53 2.91 24.50
C ALA A 97 -4.98 4.33 24.90
N LEU A 98 -5.76 4.99 24.03
CA LEU A 98 -6.34 6.29 24.31
C LEU A 98 -7.44 6.21 25.36
N GLY A 99 -8.31 5.21 25.29
CA GLY A 99 -9.32 4.94 26.30
C GLY A 99 -8.71 4.70 27.69
N ASP A 100 -7.64 3.93 27.77
CA ASP A 100 -6.91 3.68 29.01
C ASP A 100 -6.26 4.96 29.57
N ARG A 101 -5.74 5.82 28.71
CA ARG A 101 -5.21 7.14 29.15
C ARG A 101 -6.31 8.05 29.69
N LEU A 102 -7.44 8.17 28.99
CA LEU A 102 -8.58 8.98 29.43
C LEU A 102 -9.15 8.48 30.75
N ARG A 103 -9.13 7.18 31.00
CA ARG A 103 -9.58 6.57 32.26
C ARG A 103 -8.70 6.97 33.46
N ASN A 104 -7.43 7.29 33.23
CA ASN A 104 -6.47 7.68 34.27
C ASN A 104 -6.37 9.20 34.46
N VAL A 105 -7.17 10.00 33.75
CA VAL A 105 -7.16 11.46 33.86
C VAL A 105 -8.01 11.88 35.11
N PRO A 106 -7.53 12.84 35.91
CA PRO A 106 -8.29 13.36 37.07
C PRO A 106 -9.64 13.93 36.65
N MET A 107 -10.67 13.76 37.51
CA MET A 107 -12.03 14.26 37.24
C MET A 107 -12.10 15.77 36.95
N GLY A 108 -11.18 16.58 37.49
CA GLY A 108 -11.10 18.01 37.22
C GLY A 108 -10.90 18.37 35.75
N PHE A 109 -10.20 17.49 34.98
CA PHE A 109 -10.00 17.69 33.56
C PHE A 109 -11.33 17.68 32.78
N PHE A 110 -12.27 16.86 33.19
CA PHE A 110 -13.59 16.76 32.55
C PHE A 110 -14.55 17.88 32.96
N HIS A 111 -14.19 18.66 33.97
CA HIS A 111 -14.93 19.85 34.36
C HIS A 111 -14.60 21.04 33.47
N ASP A 112 -13.32 21.17 33.09
CA ASP A 112 -12.82 22.26 32.24
C ASP A 112 -13.00 21.98 30.75
N ASN A 113 -13.12 20.70 30.36
CA ASN A 113 -13.27 20.26 28.98
C ASN A 113 -14.55 19.45 28.82
N SER A 114 -15.38 19.81 27.85
CA SER A 114 -16.57 19.04 27.51
C SER A 114 -16.21 17.63 27.07
N VAL A 115 -16.80 16.63 27.71
CA VAL A 115 -16.63 15.21 27.31
C VAL A 115 -17.06 15.00 25.87
N GLY A 116 -18.04 15.76 25.39
CA GLY A 116 -18.51 15.75 24.01
C GLY A 116 -17.43 16.20 23.04
N ASP A 117 -16.73 17.31 23.33
CA ASP A 117 -15.67 17.85 22.49
C ASP A 117 -14.46 16.92 22.43
N ILE A 118 -14.08 16.33 23.58
CA ILE A 118 -13.01 15.35 23.65
C ILE A 118 -13.36 14.12 22.78
N THR A 119 -14.57 13.61 22.93
CA THR A 119 -15.03 12.44 22.17
C THR A 119 -15.12 12.74 20.68
N ALA A 120 -15.61 13.91 20.29
CA ALA A 120 -15.70 14.33 18.89
C ALA A 120 -14.31 14.46 18.26
N THR A 121 -13.38 15.16 18.93
CA THR A 121 -12.00 15.34 18.47
C THR A 121 -11.28 13.98 18.33
N VAL A 122 -11.36 13.15 19.36
CA VAL A 122 -10.75 11.81 19.36
C VAL A 122 -11.31 10.94 18.24
N THR A 123 -12.63 10.95 18.03
CA THR A 123 -13.25 10.15 16.98
C THR A 123 -12.85 10.65 15.59
N THR A 124 -12.83 11.97 15.39
CA THR A 124 -12.43 12.58 14.12
C THR A 124 -10.97 12.30 13.79
N ASP A 125 -10.08 12.50 14.77
CA ASP A 125 -8.64 12.29 14.60
C ASP A 125 -8.31 10.80 14.36
N LEU A 126 -8.99 9.89 15.05
CA LEU A 126 -8.80 8.46 14.83
C LEU A 126 -9.32 8.01 13.47
N ASN A 127 -10.46 8.52 13.01
CA ASN A 127 -10.96 8.24 11.66
C ASN A 127 -10.03 8.81 10.58
N PHE A 128 -9.46 9.99 10.82
CA PHE A 128 -8.45 10.58 9.95
C PHE A 128 -7.18 9.71 9.90
N LEU A 129 -6.68 9.26 11.05
CA LEU A 129 -5.53 8.35 11.13
C LEU A 129 -5.82 7.01 10.43
N GLU A 130 -7.02 6.46 10.55
CA GLU A 130 -7.44 5.23 9.89
C GLU A 130 -7.35 5.36 8.37
N ASN A 131 -7.96 6.40 7.81
CA ASN A 131 -7.97 6.63 6.37
C ASN A 131 -6.57 6.99 5.83
N TYR A 132 -5.83 7.86 6.53
CA TYR A 132 -4.53 8.33 6.07
C TYR A 132 -3.42 7.28 6.22
N SER A 133 -3.41 6.49 7.28
CA SER A 133 -2.38 5.46 7.48
C SER A 133 -2.41 4.39 6.39
N MET A 134 -3.59 4.00 5.93
CA MET A 134 -3.75 3.07 4.81
C MET A 134 -3.25 3.67 3.50
N HIS A 135 -3.66 4.91 3.18
CA HIS A 135 -3.25 5.58 1.95
C HIS A 135 -1.75 5.91 1.90
N ILE A 136 -1.15 6.27 3.01
CA ILE A 136 0.30 6.56 3.08
C ILE A 136 1.10 5.28 2.91
N LEU A 137 0.72 4.18 3.58
CA LEU A 137 1.40 2.89 3.43
C LEU A 137 1.34 2.40 1.99
N ASP A 138 0.17 2.47 1.35
CA ASP A 138 0.01 2.08 -0.05
C ASP A 138 0.85 2.94 -0.99
N LYS A 139 0.73 4.27 -0.91
CA LYS A 139 1.48 5.19 -1.77
C LYS A 139 3.00 5.13 -1.57
N VAL A 140 3.47 5.00 -0.34
CA VAL A 140 4.90 4.90 -0.07
C VAL A 140 5.45 3.57 -0.56
N THR A 141 4.74 2.47 -0.30
CA THR A 141 5.17 1.14 -0.73
C THR A 141 5.19 1.02 -2.25
N THR A 142 4.08 1.36 -2.90
CA THR A 142 3.95 1.25 -4.37
C THR A 142 4.84 2.28 -5.08
N GLY A 143 4.91 3.52 -4.59
CA GLY A 143 5.71 4.58 -5.20
C GLY A 143 7.21 4.33 -5.12
N VAL A 144 7.73 3.96 -3.97
CA VAL A 144 9.17 3.66 -3.79
C VAL A 144 9.57 2.42 -4.57
N LEU A 145 8.75 1.37 -4.53
CA LEU A 145 9.04 0.13 -5.27
C LEU A 145 8.99 0.33 -6.78
N SER A 146 8.01 1.07 -7.30
CA SER A 146 7.94 1.38 -8.73
C SER A 146 9.13 2.22 -9.20
N MET A 147 9.61 3.18 -8.39
CA MET A 147 10.82 3.94 -8.71
C MET A 147 12.07 3.04 -8.76
N ILE A 148 12.24 2.12 -7.81
CA ILE A 148 13.38 1.19 -7.79
C ILE A 148 13.34 0.27 -9.01
N VAL A 149 12.17 -0.26 -9.36
CA VAL A 149 12.02 -1.15 -10.52
C VAL A 149 12.27 -0.39 -11.82
N MET A 150 11.75 0.85 -11.96
CA MET A 150 12.03 1.67 -13.14
C MET A 150 13.51 2.06 -13.25
N ALA A 151 14.15 2.42 -12.14
CA ALA A 151 15.58 2.76 -12.15
C ALA A 151 16.48 1.55 -12.46
N GLY A 152 16.06 0.33 -12.16
CA GLY A 152 16.78 -0.89 -12.51
C GLY A 152 16.56 -1.35 -13.95
N TRP A 153 15.57 -0.78 -14.66
CA TRP A 153 15.25 -1.10 -16.05
C TRP A 153 15.98 -0.19 -17.05
N ILE A 154 16.45 0.97 -16.63
CA ILE A 154 17.25 1.92 -17.43
C ILE A 154 18.73 1.55 -17.34
#